data_d202b5347f97ccb51940b4170e9d8d44
#
_entry.id   d202b5347f97ccb51940b4170e9d8d44
#
_cell.length_a   1.000
_cell.length_b   1.000
_cell.length_c   1.000
_cell.angle_alpha   90.00
_cell.angle_beta   90.00
_cell.angle_gamma   90.00
#
_symmetry.space_group_name_H-M   'P 1'
#
loop_
_entity.id
_entity.type
_entity.pdbx_description
1 polymer ?
#
loop_
_entity_poly.entity_id
_entity_poly.type
_entity_poly.pdbx_seq_one_letter_code
_entity_poly.pdbx_strand_id
1 'polypeptide(L)'
;GLPVADLLLGTQTADAIQQFDDLQRLLDKNSGIEIGAINEQLSAYTGVVLVGRINFGGFRLNLISVDESYEDNTGRNQSYFPVDEAMVTAPNCGHFMYGQITQIDFGSTEYTSHAGIRVPKFSIKQDEDMRKLRLASRPLSAPKNYCPFIRAKKAVA
;
A
#
# COMPACT_ATOMS: atom_id res chain seq x y z
N GLY A 1 5.16 -18.79 10.75
CA GLY A 1 4.67 -17.51 10.24
C GLY A 1 5.75 -16.76 9.48
N LEU A 2 5.39 -15.78 8.68
CA LEU A 2 6.37 -14.89 8.07
C LEU A 2 7.00 -14.00 9.14
N PRO A 3 8.33 -13.77 9.09
CA PRO A 3 8.97 -12.86 10.02
C PRO A 3 8.40 -11.45 9.83
N VAL A 4 8.09 -10.79 10.94
CA VAL A 4 7.75 -9.36 10.95
C VAL A 4 8.98 -8.59 10.46
N ALA A 5 8.79 -7.71 9.49
CA ALA A 5 9.89 -6.95 8.90
C ALA A 5 9.59 -5.46 8.79
N ASP A 6 8.32 -5.07 8.67
CA ASP A 6 7.93 -3.71 8.36
C ASP A 6 6.92 -3.18 9.39
N LEU A 7 7.13 -1.92 9.81
CA LEU A 7 6.21 -1.14 10.62
C LEU A 7 5.78 0.07 9.79
N LEU A 8 4.55 0.02 9.30
CA LEU A 8 3.92 1.12 8.58
C LEU A 8 3.40 2.12 9.60
N LEU A 9 3.70 3.39 9.39
CA LEU A 9 3.37 4.50 10.29
C LEU A 9 2.59 5.55 9.52
N GLY A 10 1.50 6.02 10.12
CA GLY A 10 0.88 7.27 9.68
C GLY A 10 1.79 8.46 10.02
N THR A 11 1.61 9.57 9.33
CA THR A 11 2.49 10.75 9.44
C THR A 11 2.62 11.26 10.89
N GLN A 12 1.52 11.41 11.61
CA GLN A 12 1.54 11.85 13.01
C GLN A 12 2.23 10.84 13.94
N THR A 13 2.08 9.56 13.66
CA THR A 13 2.73 8.50 14.42
C THR A 13 4.23 8.47 14.15
N ALA A 14 4.64 8.70 12.90
CA ALA A 14 6.04 8.78 12.51
C ALA A 14 6.74 9.97 13.19
N ASP A 15 6.12 11.14 13.21
CA ASP A 15 6.63 12.33 13.90
C ASP A 15 6.74 12.11 15.42
N ALA A 16 5.74 11.50 16.03
CA ALA A 16 5.76 11.20 17.45
C ALA A 16 6.88 10.21 17.81
N ILE A 17 7.09 9.18 17.00
CA ILE A 17 8.16 8.19 17.20
C ILE A 17 9.54 8.86 17.11
N GLN A 18 9.73 9.77 16.17
CA GLN A 18 10.99 10.52 16.03
C GLN A 18 11.31 11.43 17.22
N GLN A 19 10.30 11.86 17.97
CA GLN A 19 10.46 12.72 19.17
C GLN A 19 10.75 11.94 20.45
N PHE A 20 10.68 10.59 20.43
CA PHE A 20 10.99 9.77 21.61
C PHE A 20 12.49 9.69 21.84
N ASP A 21 12.99 10.33 22.92
CA ASP A 21 14.41 10.33 23.29
C ASP A 21 14.99 8.92 23.48
N ASP A 22 14.24 8.01 24.08
CA ASP A 22 14.68 6.63 24.30
C ASP A 22 14.87 5.87 22.98
N LEU A 23 14.02 6.15 21.99
CA LEU A 23 14.15 5.57 20.67
C LEU A 23 15.34 6.15 19.92
N GLN A 24 15.57 7.46 20.01
CA GLN A 24 16.74 8.11 19.45
C GLN A 24 18.03 7.53 20.05
N ARG A 25 18.07 7.33 21.38
CA ARG A 25 19.21 6.67 22.04
C ARG A 25 19.43 5.21 21.62
N LEU A 26 18.34 4.49 21.34
CA LEU A 26 18.44 3.11 20.80
C LEU A 26 18.95 3.09 19.37
N LEU A 27 18.56 4.06 18.58
CA LEU A 27 19.03 4.25 17.21
C LEU A 27 20.52 4.67 17.21
N ASP A 28 20.91 5.58 18.09
CA ASP A 28 22.31 6.04 18.26
C ASP A 28 23.25 4.94 18.76
N LYS A 29 22.80 4.09 19.67
CA LYS A 29 23.60 2.97 20.20
C LYS A 29 23.86 1.86 19.20
N ASN A 30 22.97 1.67 18.27
CA ASN A 30 23.10 0.68 17.19
C ASN A 30 23.79 1.27 15.95
N SER A 31 24.74 2.12 16.14
CA SER A 31 25.53 2.96 15.23
C SER A 31 25.93 2.33 13.87
N GLY A 32 24.98 1.88 13.14
CA GLY A 32 25.06 1.49 11.74
C GLY A 32 23.92 2.11 10.94
N ILE A 33 23.11 2.97 11.59
CA ILE A 33 21.97 3.62 10.95
C ILE A 33 22.16 5.12 11.10
N GLU A 34 22.54 5.76 10.02
CA GLU A 34 22.55 7.22 9.92
C GLU A 34 21.10 7.72 9.97
N ILE A 35 20.69 8.23 11.13
CA ILE A 35 19.44 8.99 11.25
C ILE A 35 19.71 10.33 10.56
N GLY A 36 18.92 10.67 9.59
CA GLY A 36 18.99 11.95 8.88
C GLY A 36 19.60 11.91 7.48
N ALA A 37 20.30 10.83 7.10
CA ALA A 37 20.80 10.68 5.73
C ALA A 37 19.89 9.80 4.84
N ILE A 38 18.87 9.15 5.39
CA ILE A 38 18.08 8.17 4.67
C ILE A 38 16.62 8.59 4.59
N ASN A 39 16.37 9.70 3.94
CA ASN A 39 15.10 9.88 3.22
C ASN A 39 15.25 9.24 1.83
N GLU A 40 15.61 7.97 1.78
CA GLU A 40 15.42 7.21 0.57
C GLU A 40 13.91 7.07 0.35
N GLN A 41 13.37 7.88 -0.53
CA GLN A 41 12.08 7.60 -1.14
C GLN A 41 12.19 6.17 -1.69
N LEU A 42 11.36 5.29 -1.17
CA LEU A 42 11.19 3.98 -1.79
C LEU A 42 10.80 4.24 -3.23
N SER A 43 11.69 4.02 -4.14
CA SER A 43 11.84 4.60 -5.49
C SER A 43 10.66 4.38 -6.44
N ALA A 44 9.57 3.81 -6.00
CA ALA A 44 8.37 3.55 -6.81
C ALA A 44 7.11 4.30 -6.34
N TYR A 45 7.12 4.92 -5.15
CA TYR A 45 5.92 5.53 -4.56
C TYR A 45 6.27 6.91 -3.99
N THR A 46 5.67 7.94 -4.56
CA THR A 46 5.62 9.27 -3.96
C THR A 46 4.78 9.19 -2.69
N GLY A 47 5.33 9.59 -1.53
CA GLY A 47 4.61 9.59 -0.26
C GLY A 47 4.91 8.42 0.67
N VAL A 48 5.80 7.50 0.29
CA VAL A 48 6.27 6.41 1.16
C VAL A 48 7.76 6.61 1.44
N VAL A 49 8.11 6.80 2.71
CA VAL A 49 9.47 7.13 3.14
C VAL A 49 9.96 6.13 4.19
N LEU A 50 11.18 5.62 4.01
CA LEU A 50 11.86 4.85 5.06
C LEU A 50 12.40 5.82 6.11
N VAL A 51 11.80 5.83 7.30
CA VAL A 51 12.19 6.69 8.42
C VAL A 51 13.43 6.15 9.11
N GLY A 52 13.56 4.82 9.23
CA GLY A 52 14.70 4.20 9.89
C GLY A 52 14.55 2.69 10.01
N ARG A 53 15.50 2.07 10.69
CA ARG A 53 15.52 0.64 10.99
C ARG A 53 15.82 0.42 12.44
N ILE A 54 15.07 -0.47 13.10
CA ILE A 54 15.30 -0.85 14.48
C ILE A 54 15.65 -2.32 14.55
N ASN A 55 16.71 -2.65 15.30
CA ASN A 55 17.03 -4.02 15.66
C ASN A 55 16.58 -4.26 17.10
N PHE A 56 15.63 -5.17 17.28
CA PHE A 56 15.08 -5.47 18.59
C PHE A 56 15.19 -6.97 18.84
N GLY A 57 16.03 -7.39 19.79
CA GLY A 57 16.08 -8.78 20.27
C GLY A 57 16.19 -9.84 19.16
N GLY A 58 16.92 -9.55 18.07
CA GLY A 58 17.03 -10.44 16.90
C GLY A 58 16.01 -10.18 15.79
N PHE A 59 15.07 -9.25 15.97
CA PHE A 59 14.16 -8.80 14.93
C PHE A 59 14.67 -7.49 14.31
N ARG A 60 14.60 -7.41 12.99
CA ARG A 60 14.87 -6.17 12.26
C ARG A 60 13.54 -5.62 11.75
N LEU A 61 13.21 -4.40 12.17
CA LEU A 61 12.01 -3.68 11.73
C LEU A 61 12.41 -2.47 10.88
N ASN A 62 11.82 -2.34 9.71
CA ASN A 62 11.88 -1.12 8.92
C ASN A 62 10.73 -0.21 9.36
N LEU A 63 11.03 1.03 9.69
CA LEU A 63 10.03 2.07 9.98
C LEU A 63 9.71 2.79 8.68
N ILE A 64 8.48 2.68 8.21
CA ILE A 64 8.04 3.21 6.93
C ILE A 64 6.89 4.18 7.18
N SER A 65 7.09 5.46 6.88
CA SER A 65 6.03 6.47 6.92
C SER A 65 5.25 6.45 5.61
N VAL A 66 3.92 6.48 5.69
CA VAL A 66 3.01 6.49 4.55
C VAL A 66 2.19 7.77 4.57
N ASP A 67 2.43 8.63 3.57
CA ASP A 67 1.75 9.92 3.36
C ASP A 67 1.08 9.98 1.99
N GLU A 68 0.49 8.88 1.54
CA GLU A 68 -0.26 8.85 0.30
C GLU A 68 -1.72 9.23 0.53
N SER A 69 -2.25 10.06 -0.36
CA SER A 69 -3.64 10.47 -0.34
C SER A 69 -4.30 10.29 -1.72
N TYR A 70 -5.60 10.20 -1.71
CA TYR A 70 -6.41 10.16 -2.92
C TYR A 70 -7.60 11.11 -2.79
N GLU A 71 -8.07 11.59 -3.91
CA GLU A 71 -9.29 12.38 -3.98
C GLU A 71 -10.50 11.44 -4.13
N ASP A 72 -11.45 11.56 -3.21
CA ASP A 72 -12.69 10.79 -3.27
C ASP A 72 -13.65 11.36 -4.33
N ASN A 73 -14.77 10.67 -4.58
CA ASN A 73 -15.79 11.10 -5.55
C ASN A 73 -16.46 12.44 -5.18
N THR A 74 -16.21 12.98 -4.00
CA THR A 74 -16.73 14.27 -3.52
C THR A 74 -15.70 15.39 -3.62
N GLY A 75 -14.51 15.13 -4.15
CA GLY A 75 -13.42 16.09 -4.27
C GLY A 75 -12.65 16.30 -2.96
N ARG A 76 -12.77 15.40 -1.98
CA ARG A 76 -12.03 15.48 -0.71
C ARG A 76 -10.81 14.58 -0.74
N ASN A 77 -9.68 15.10 -0.27
CA ASN A 77 -8.49 14.30 -0.05
C ASN A 77 -8.66 13.38 1.16
N GLN A 78 -8.44 12.09 0.92
CA GLN A 78 -8.46 11.03 1.91
C GLN A 78 -7.10 10.36 1.96
N SER A 79 -6.55 10.14 3.15
CA SER A 79 -5.31 9.37 3.29
C SER A 79 -5.56 7.89 3.08
N TYR A 80 -4.69 7.21 2.32
CA TYR A 80 -4.75 5.75 2.18
C TYR A 80 -4.46 5.04 3.49
N PHE A 81 -3.58 5.61 4.31
CA PHE A 81 -3.24 5.08 5.63
C PHE A 81 -3.61 6.11 6.72
N PRO A 82 -4.29 5.70 7.81
CA PRO A 82 -4.66 6.61 8.87
C PRO A 82 -3.44 7.27 9.51
N VAL A 83 -3.49 8.59 9.69
CA VAL A 83 -2.35 9.40 10.14
C VAL A 83 -1.92 9.11 11.58
N ASP A 84 -2.85 8.61 12.42
CA ASP A 84 -2.69 8.35 13.85
C ASP A 84 -2.48 6.86 14.20
N GLU A 85 -2.20 6.04 13.20
CA GLU A 85 -2.09 4.60 13.36
C GLU A 85 -0.72 4.06 12.97
N ALA A 86 -0.44 2.87 13.48
CA ALA A 86 0.70 2.06 13.09
C ALA A 86 0.24 0.64 12.77
N MET A 87 0.87 0.01 11.80
CA MET A 87 0.59 -1.37 11.43
C MET A 87 1.88 -2.16 11.25
N VAL A 88 1.99 -3.22 12.03
CA VAL A 88 3.06 -4.21 11.86
C VAL A 88 2.67 -5.17 10.75
N THR A 89 3.60 -5.41 9.82
CA THR A 89 3.39 -6.30 8.68
C THR A 89 4.66 -7.03 8.28
N ALA A 90 4.56 -7.90 7.31
CA ALA A 90 5.69 -8.61 6.72
C ALA A 90 5.63 -8.51 5.20
N PRO A 91 6.76 -8.57 4.49
CA PRO A 91 6.77 -8.59 3.04
C PRO A 91 6.00 -9.81 2.51
N ASN A 92 5.37 -9.65 1.36
CA ASN A 92 4.59 -10.71 0.70
C ASN A 92 3.41 -11.25 1.53
N CYS A 93 2.78 -10.41 2.33
CA CYS A 93 1.64 -10.76 3.18
C CYS A 93 0.34 -11.05 2.42
N GLY A 94 0.27 -10.74 1.16
CA GLY A 94 -0.94 -10.91 0.38
C GLY A 94 -0.65 -11.20 -1.09
N HIS A 95 -1.72 -11.42 -1.82
CA HIS A 95 -1.73 -11.49 -3.27
C HIS A 95 -3.00 -10.87 -3.81
N PHE A 96 -2.96 -10.44 -5.06
CA PHE A 96 -4.12 -9.98 -5.78
C PHE A 96 -4.67 -11.12 -6.64
N MET A 97 -5.93 -11.44 -6.43
CA MET A 97 -6.69 -12.34 -7.30
C MET A 97 -7.50 -11.48 -8.28
N TYR A 98 -7.60 -11.93 -9.51
CA TYR A 98 -8.36 -11.24 -10.53
C TYR A 98 -9.55 -12.11 -10.95
N GLY A 99 -10.76 -11.61 -10.68
CA GLY A 99 -11.99 -12.28 -11.06
C GLY A 99 -12.24 -12.18 -12.56
N GLN A 100 -12.98 -13.14 -13.10
CA GLN A 100 -13.42 -13.12 -14.49
C GLN A 100 -14.37 -11.94 -14.76
N ILE A 101 -14.24 -11.38 -15.95
CA ILE A 101 -15.09 -10.34 -16.49
C ILE A 101 -15.83 -10.90 -17.69
N THR A 102 -17.14 -10.98 -17.59
CA THR A 102 -18.00 -11.43 -18.70
C THR A 102 -18.42 -10.23 -19.52
N GLN A 103 -18.16 -10.29 -20.81
CA GLN A 103 -18.50 -9.24 -21.78
C GLN A 103 -18.87 -9.84 -23.12
N ILE A 104 -19.55 -9.04 -23.96
CA ILE A 104 -19.74 -9.35 -25.38
C ILE A 104 -18.56 -8.75 -26.12
N ASP A 105 -17.80 -9.58 -26.80
CA ASP A 105 -16.65 -9.15 -27.60
C ASP A 105 -17.10 -8.51 -28.91
N PHE A 106 -16.22 -7.67 -29.50
CA PHE A 106 -16.52 -7.01 -30.75
C PHE A 106 -16.76 -8.05 -31.87
N GLY A 107 -17.88 -7.95 -32.55
CA GLY A 107 -18.28 -8.88 -33.62
C GLY A 107 -18.92 -10.18 -33.12
N SER A 108 -19.13 -10.35 -31.83
CA SER A 108 -19.83 -11.49 -31.23
C SER A 108 -21.20 -11.07 -30.71
N THR A 109 -22.13 -12.00 -30.68
CA THR A 109 -23.44 -11.88 -30.01
C THR A 109 -23.48 -12.63 -28.68
N GLU A 110 -22.45 -13.38 -28.36
CA GLU A 110 -22.36 -14.23 -27.18
C GLU A 110 -21.50 -13.60 -26.08
N TYR A 111 -21.84 -13.95 -24.84
CA TYR A 111 -21.04 -13.56 -23.68
C TYR A 111 -19.80 -14.43 -23.54
N THR A 112 -18.64 -13.80 -23.50
CA THR A 112 -17.36 -14.47 -23.26
C THR A 112 -16.76 -14.00 -21.95
N SER A 113 -16.19 -14.92 -21.16
CA SER A 113 -15.53 -14.62 -19.91
C SER A 113 -14.02 -14.57 -20.08
N HIS A 114 -13.44 -13.44 -19.68
CA HIS A 114 -12.02 -13.19 -19.75
C HIS A 114 -11.42 -13.07 -18.34
N ALA A 115 -10.32 -13.76 -18.08
CA ALA A 115 -9.54 -13.63 -16.84
C ALA A 115 -8.27 -12.84 -17.14
N GLY A 116 -7.97 -11.84 -16.29
CA GLY A 116 -6.74 -11.07 -16.44
C GLY A 116 -6.70 -9.80 -15.59
N ILE A 117 -5.50 -9.24 -15.49
CA ILE A 117 -5.27 -7.99 -14.76
C ILE A 117 -6.02 -6.83 -15.41
N ARG A 118 -6.07 -6.82 -16.74
CA ARG A 118 -6.77 -5.81 -17.55
C ARG A 118 -7.45 -6.52 -18.72
N VAL A 119 -8.75 -6.41 -18.78
CA VAL A 119 -9.57 -6.97 -19.85
C VAL A 119 -10.02 -5.82 -20.75
N PRO A 120 -9.53 -5.75 -22.01
CA PRO A 120 -9.94 -4.71 -22.94
C PRO A 120 -11.30 -5.03 -23.56
N LYS A 121 -12.11 -4.01 -23.78
CA LYS A 121 -13.33 -4.07 -24.58
C LYS A 121 -13.31 -2.95 -25.61
N PHE A 122 -13.46 -3.31 -26.87
CA PHE A 122 -13.62 -2.37 -27.96
C PHE A 122 -15.09 -2.22 -28.33
N SER A 123 -15.53 -1.01 -28.56
CA SER A 123 -16.85 -0.72 -29.13
C SER A 123 -16.73 0.38 -30.17
N ILE A 124 -17.53 0.28 -31.22
CA ILE A 124 -17.63 1.29 -32.28
C ILE A 124 -19.03 1.87 -32.20
N LYS A 125 -19.12 3.18 -32.12
CA LYS A 125 -20.37 3.92 -32.35
C LYS A 125 -20.37 4.41 -33.79
N GLN A 126 -21.21 3.78 -34.63
CA GLN A 126 -21.26 4.10 -36.06
C GLN A 126 -21.79 5.52 -36.33
N ASP A 127 -22.70 6.01 -35.49
CA ASP A 127 -23.31 7.33 -35.65
C ASP A 127 -22.36 8.50 -35.33
N GLU A 128 -21.25 8.24 -34.63
CA GLU A 128 -20.30 9.26 -34.18
C GLU A 128 -18.88 9.05 -34.72
N ASP A 129 -18.67 8.06 -35.58
CA ASP A 129 -17.33 7.64 -36.08
C ASP A 129 -16.30 7.43 -34.96
N MET A 130 -16.77 7.09 -33.75
CA MET A 130 -15.93 6.96 -32.56
C MET A 130 -15.61 5.50 -32.23
N ARG A 131 -14.33 5.26 -31.90
CA ARG A 131 -13.87 4.03 -31.29
C ARG A 131 -13.68 4.25 -29.80
N LYS A 132 -14.35 3.43 -28.99
CA LYS A 132 -14.22 3.46 -27.53
C LYS A 132 -13.46 2.22 -27.05
N LEU A 133 -12.36 2.43 -26.33
CA LEU A 133 -11.66 1.41 -25.59
C LEU A 133 -12.02 1.50 -24.11
N ARG A 134 -12.52 0.42 -23.55
CA ARG A 134 -12.74 0.27 -22.11
C ARG A 134 -11.78 -0.79 -21.59
N LEU A 135 -11.04 -0.46 -20.53
CA LEU A 135 -10.27 -1.43 -19.75
C LEU A 135 -11.02 -1.71 -18.45
N ALA A 136 -11.26 -2.96 -18.17
CA ALA A 136 -11.90 -3.40 -16.94
C ALA A 136 -10.96 -4.30 -16.13
N SER A 137 -11.06 -4.22 -14.80
CA SER A 137 -10.32 -5.07 -13.87
C SER A 137 -11.21 -5.41 -12.68
N ARG A 138 -11.05 -6.61 -12.12
CA ARG A 138 -11.73 -7.07 -10.91
C ARG A 138 -10.70 -7.60 -9.90
N PRO A 139 -9.87 -6.72 -9.32
CA PRO A 139 -8.90 -7.11 -8.31
C PRO A 139 -9.60 -7.42 -7.00
N LEU A 140 -9.11 -8.45 -6.31
CA LEU A 140 -9.44 -8.79 -4.94
C LEU A 140 -8.13 -8.97 -4.19
N SER A 141 -7.86 -8.14 -3.19
CA SER A 141 -6.73 -8.33 -2.28
C SER A 141 -7.06 -9.43 -1.29
N ALA A 142 -6.22 -10.44 -1.24
CA ALA A 142 -6.36 -11.57 -0.33
C ALA A 142 -5.11 -11.66 0.57
N PRO A 143 -5.26 -11.45 1.90
CA PRO A 143 -4.17 -11.68 2.83
C PRO A 143 -3.91 -13.17 2.96
N LYS A 144 -2.65 -13.53 3.17
CA LYS A 144 -2.27 -14.92 3.50
C LYS A 144 -2.59 -15.19 4.96
N ASN A 145 -3.08 -16.39 5.27
CA ASN A 145 -3.54 -16.77 6.61
C ASN A 145 -2.47 -16.70 7.72
N TYR A 146 -1.20 -16.67 7.36
CA TYR A 146 -0.08 -16.64 8.30
C TYR A 146 0.65 -15.30 8.35
N CYS A 147 0.07 -14.25 7.77
CA CYS A 147 0.64 -12.91 7.80
C CYS A 147 0.31 -12.22 9.12
N PRO A 148 1.31 -11.65 9.79
CA PRO A 148 1.09 -10.83 10.96
C PRO A 148 0.59 -9.46 10.51
N PHE A 149 -0.64 -9.13 10.89
CA PHE A 149 -1.19 -7.78 10.79
C PHE A 149 -1.59 -7.34 12.19
N ILE A 150 -0.77 -6.52 12.80
CA ILE A 150 -1.07 -5.94 14.10
C ILE A 150 -1.24 -4.44 13.89
N ARG A 151 -2.43 -3.94 14.15
CA ARG A 151 -2.75 -2.52 14.08
C ARG A 151 -2.74 -1.94 15.48
N ALA A 152 -2.04 -0.85 15.65
CA ALA A 152 -2.05 -0.04 16.86
C ALA A 152 -2.62 1.34 16.53
N LYS A 153 -3.49 1.84 17.41
CA LYS A 153 -4.06 3.17 17.31
C LYS A 153 -3.73 3.94 18.57
N LYS A 154 -3.44 5.24 18.44
CA LYS A 154 -3.27 6.13 19.59
C LYS A 154 -4.53 6.11 20.43
N ALA A 155 -4.41 5.78 21.72
CA ALA A 155 -5.51 5.93 22.65
C ALA A 155 -5.83 7.43 22.77
N VAL A 156 -7.08 7.78 22.52
CA VAL A 156 -7.58 9.13 22.83
C VAL A 156 -7.77 9.17 24.34
N ALA A 157 -6.94 9.99 25.01
CA ALA A 157 -7.07 10.25 26.43
C ALA A 157 -8.23 11.23 26.68
#